data_e20795d3daed7c38e808ec2cfcb12b55
#
_entry.id   e20795d3daed7c38e808ec2cfcb12b55
#
_cell.length_a   1.000
_cell.length_b   1.000
_cell.length_c   1.000
_cell.angle_alpha   90.00
_cell.angle_beta   90.00
_cell.angle_gamma   90.00
#
_symmetry.space_group_name_H-M   'P 1'
#
loop_
_entity.id
_entity.type
_entity.pdbx_description
1 polymer ?
#
loop_
_entity_poly.entity_id
_entity_poly.type
_entity_poly.pdbx_seq_one_letter_code
_entity_poly.pdbx_strand_id
1 'polypeptide(L)'
;MGQTNDFPVRDKRKAGDEDKGVLMDEKVMLGHGSGGSMMKRIIDEVFYEAYGNDELLQGNDAAVLPAPKPGERLAFSTDSFVVTPQFFPGGNIGRLAICGTVNDVATSGARPLYLSCGFILEEGYPMADLKRICSTMAETAREAGVRLVTGDTKVVNRGHGDGVFINTAGVGVVPEGVSLGGEQCKPGDKVPVRGTLGDPGITVMSCREGLSFSADLLSDAAPLNHLIAKVLALGPNTRFLRHPEPRRVATT
;
A
#
# COMPACT_ATOMS: atom_id res chain seq x y z
N MET A 1 32.75 21.28 -19.70
CA MET A 1 32.54 22.19 -18.55
C MET A 1 31.12 21.96 -18.07
N GLY A 2 30.94 21.06 -17.11
CA GLY A 2 29.65 20.71 -16.54
C GLY A 2 29.39 21.61 -15.34
N GLN A 3 28.30 22.35 -15.36
CA GLN A 3 27.79 23.04 -14.18
C GLN A 3 26.97 22.05 -13.35
N THR A 4 27.49 21.68 -12.19
CA THR A 4 26.71 21.00 -11.14
C THR A 4 25.80 22.04 -10.51
N ASN A 5 24.49 21.92 -10.70
CA ASN A 5 23.50 22.68 -9.95
C ASN A 5 23.42 22.10 -8.53
N ASP A 6 24.23 22.63 -7.64
CA ASP A 6 24.10 22.42 -6.19
C ASP A 6 22.97 23.33 -5.68
N PHE A 7 21.78 22.77 -5.48
CA PHE A 7 20.74 23.44 -4.69
C PHE A 7 21.02 23.18 -3.20
N PRO A 8 21.14 24.24 -2.38
CA PRO A 8 21.35 24.06 -0.95
C PRO A 8 20.12 23.41 -0.31
N VAL A 9 20.31 22.24 0.30
CA VAL A 9 19.34 21.58 1.15
C VAL A 9 19.07 22.50 2.35
N ARG A 10 17.91 23.15 2.39
CA ARG A 10 17.47 23.90 3.56
C ARG A 10 17.22 22.94 4.71
N ASP A 11 18.05 22.99 5.73
CA ASP A 11 17.80 22.34 7.03
C ASP A 11 16.56 22.96 7.70
N LYS A 12 15.40 22.34 7.50
CA LYS A 12 14.11 22.77 8.05
C LYS A 12 13.97 22.45 9.57
N ARG A 13 15.01 22.00 10.25
CA ARG A 13 14.96 21.68 11.68
C ARG A 13 14.98 22.88 12.62
N LYS A 14 14.91 24.11 12.11
CA LYS A 14 14.92 25.36 12.89
C LYS A 14 13.73 26.26 12.60
N ALA A 15 12.51 25.72 12.59
CA ALA A 15 11.33 26.57 12.59
C ALA A 15 10.29 25.99 13.57
N GLY A 16 10.19 26.60 14.75
CA GLY A 16 9.03 26.49 15.63
C GLY A 16 9.17 25.57 16.82
N ASP A 17 9.91 26.00 17.83
CA ASP A 17 9.97 25.36 19.16
C ASP A 17 8.87 25.90 20.12
N GLU A 18 7.71 26.28 19.58
CA GLU A 18 6.61 26.89 20.38
C GLU A 18 5.33 26.06 20.47
N ASP A 19 5.28 24.82 19.92
CA ASP A 19 4.05 24.00 19.97
C ASP A 19 4.22 22.66 20.71
N LYS A 20 5.12 22.60 21.67
CA LYS A 20 5.32 21.43 22.54
C LYS A 20 4.35 21.40 23.70
N GLY A 21 3.04 21.20 23.44
CA GLY A 21 2.08 21.12 24.53
C GLY A 21 0.63 20.80 24.16
N VAL A 22 0.30 20.81 22.88
CA VAL A 22 -1.05 20.44 22.46
C VAL A 22 -1.06 18.94 22.20
N LEU A 23 -1.72 18.17 23.09
CA LEU A 23 -1.97 16.74 22.88
C LEU A 23 -2.67 16.52 21.53
N MET A 24 -2.24 15.48 20.81
CA MET A 24 -2.91 15.08 19.58
C MET A 24 -4.38 14.77 19.85
N ASP A 25 -5.27 15.18 18.96
CA ASP A 25 -6.69 14.86 19.08
C ASP A 25 -6.90 13.35 19.14
N GLU A 26 -7.74 12.88 20.06
CA GLU A 26 -8.06 11.44 20.18
C GLU A 26 -8.79 10.91 18.95
N LYS A 27 -9.45 11.78 18.19
CA LYS A 27 -10.27 11.46 17.01
C LYS A 27 -9.93 12.33 15.81
N VAL A 28 -10.14 11.78 14.65
CA VAL A 28 -10.06 12.53 13.39
C VAL A 28 -11.18 13.57 13.35
N MET A 29 -10.82 14.81 13.00
CA MET A 29 -11.73 15.95 12.84
C MET A 29 -11.69 16.44 11.38
N LEU A 30 -12.74 17.12 10.93
CA LEU A 30 -12.79 17.68 9.56
C LEU A 30 -11.58 18.56 9.23
N GLY A 31 -11.04 19.28 10.21
CA GLY A 31 -9.83 20.09 10.06
C GLY A 31 -8.58 19.32 9.64
N HIS A 32 -8.51 18.01 9.94
CA HIS A 32 -7.40 17.15 9.50
C HIS A 32 -7.40 16.87 7.99
N GLY A 33 -8.51 17.14 7.29
CA GLY A 33 -8.63 16.98 5.83
C GLY A 33 -8.68 18.27 5.02
N SER A 34 -8.63 19.45 5.69
CA SER A 34 -8.89 20.74 5.04
C SER A 34 -7.67 21.67 4.94
N GLY A 35 -6.47 21.15 5.21
CA GLY A 35 -5.25 21.97 5.25
C GLY A 35 -5.02 22.64 6.62
N GLY A 36 -4.01 23.49 6.72
CA GLY A 36 -3.66 24.20 7.95
C GLY A 36 -2.92 23.36 8.99
N SER A 37 -2.88 23.83 10.25
CA SER A 37 -2.08 23.22 11.32
C SER A 37 -2.53 21.81 11.71
N MET A 38 -3.83 21.53 11.69
CA MET A 38 -4.35 20.20 12.01
C MET A 38 -3.93 19.18 10.96
N MET A 39 -4.03 19.52 9.66
CA MET A 39 -3.57 18.67 8.58
C MET A 39 -2.06 18.44 8.67
N LYS A 40 -1.29 19.49 8.93
CA LYS A 40 0.16 19.36 9.11
C LYS A 40 0.50 18.41 10.27
N ARG A 41 -0.23 18.49 11.38
CA ARG A 41 0.00 17.65 12.55
C ARG A 41 -0.24 16.17 12.25
N ILE A 42 -1.35 15.81 11.59
CA ILE A 42 -1.62 14.41 11.23
C ILE A 42 -0.58 13.87 10.23
N ILE A 43 -0.11 14.72 9.32
CA ILE A 43 0.98 14.35 8.40
C ILE A 43 2.27 14.07 9.18
N ASP A 44 2.67 14.97 10.07
CA ASP A 44 3.94 14.86 10.79
C ASP A 44 3.90 13.70 11.82
N GLU A 45 2.83 13.62 12.64
CA GLU A 45 2.76 12.72 13.80
C GLU A 45 2.14 11.34 13.50
N VAL A 46 1.57 11.14 12.32
CA VAL A 46 1.02 9.83 11.93
C VAL A 46 1.75 9.29 10.71
N PHE A 47 1.73 10.03 9.59
CA PHE A 47 2.23 9.49 8.33
C PHE A 47 3.75 9.53 8.25
N TYR A 48 4.37 10.68 8.55
CA TYR A 48 5.83 10.81 8.51
C TYR A 48 6.50 10.00 9.62
N GLU A 49 5.89 9.91 10.79
CA GLU A 49 6.39 9.05 11.87
C GLU A 49 6.35 7.57 11.49
N ALA A 50 5.28 7.11 10.80
CA ALA A 50 5.12 5.71 10.44
C ALA A 50 6.04 5.29 9.28
N TYR A 51 6.03 6.04 8.16
CA TYR A 51 6.69 5.62 6.92
C TYR A 51 7.44 6.74 6.17
N GLY A 52 7.87 7.78 6.89
CA GLY A 52 8.71 8.85 6.34
C GLY A 52 9.97 8.32 5.66
N ASN A 53 10.30 8.88 4.51
CA ASN A 53 11.49 8.58 3.72
C ASN A 53 11.92 9.83 2.93
N ASP A 54 13.09 9.77 2.28
CA ASP A 54 13.70 10.93 1.62
C ASP A 54 12.78 11.59 0.59
N GLU A 55 11.97 10.83 -0.14
CA GLU A 55 11.02 11.36 -1.11
C GLU A 55 9.80 11.99 -0.44
N LEU A 56 9.18 11.28 0.50
CA LEU A 56 7.97 11.73 1.17
C LEU A 56 8.20 12.97 2.05
N LEU A 57 9.35 13.00 2.76
CA LEU A 57 9.70 14.10 3.66
C LEU A 57 10.02 15.43 2.94
N GLN A 58 10.18 15.42 1.60
CA GLN A 58 10.28 16.66 0.83
C GLN A 58 9.00 17.49 0.92
N GLY A 59 7.85 16.85 1.14
CA GLY A 59 6.56 17.52 1.28
C GLY A 59 6.11 18.26 0.02
N ASN A 60 6.53 17.79 -1.16
CA ASN A 60 6.14 18.34 -2.45
C ASN A 60 4.80 17.75 -2.90
N ASP A 61 4.11 18.42 -3.83
CA ASP A 61 2.85 17.96 -4.42
C ASP A 61 3.02 16.64 -5.20
N ALA A 62 4.24 16.34 -5.67
CA ALA A 62 4.55 15.11 -6.37
C ALA A 62 5.92 14.58 -5.97
N ALA A 63 6.05 13.26 -5.91
CA ALA A 63 7.35 12.60 -5.77
C ALA A 63 8.06 12.55 -7.14
N VAL A 64 9.29 13.02 -7.19
CA VAL A 64 10.15 12.89 -8.38
C VAL A 64 11.00 11.64 -8.21
N LEU A 65 10.82 10.69 -9.13
CA LEU A 65 11.39 9.36 -9.05
C LEU A 65 12.37 9.11 -10.20
N PRO A 66 13.42 8.29 -10.00
CA PRO A 66 14.33 7.92 -11.07
C PRO A 66 13.61 7.24 -12.24
N ALA A 67 14.00 7.58 -13.46
CA ALA A 67 13.51 6.88 -14.64
C ALA A 67 14.01 5.41 -14.67
N PRO A 68 13.26 4.49 -15.29
CA PRO A 68 13.74 3.14 -15.56
C PRO A 68 15.01 3.16 -16.42
N LYS A 69 15.82 2.11 -16.31
CA LYS A 69 16.99 1.93 -17.18
C LYS A 69 16.55 1.64 -18.62
N PRO A 70 17.41 1.91 -19.61
CA PRO A 70 17.16 1.50 -20.99
C PRO A 70 16.81 0.01 -21.08
N GLY A 71 15.76 -0.32 -21.84
CA GLY A 71 15.23 -1.70 -21.96
C GLY A 71 14.22 -2.11 -20.90
N GLU A 72 14.16 -1.43 -19.77
CA GLU A 72 13.13 -1.67 -18.75
C GLU A 72 11.81 -0.95 -19.10
N ARG A 73 10.69 -1.47 -18.59
CA ARG A 73 9.34 -0.89 -18.74
C ARG A 73 8.75 -0.59 -17.39
N LEU A 74 7.88 0.42 -17.33
CA LEU A 74 7.08 0.71 -16.14
C LEU A 74 5.86 -0.20 -16.06
N ALA A 75 5.57 -0.70 -14.86
CA ALA A 75 4.30 -1.27 -14.47
C ALA A 75 3.63 -0.31 -13.48
N PHE A 76 2.32 -0.14 -13.62
CA PHE A 76 1.52 0.70 -12.75
C PHE A 76 0.20 0.00 -12.45
N SER A 77 -0.20 -0.02 -11.18
CA SER A 77 -1.49 -0.54 -10.71
C SER A 77 -2.06 0.36 -9.65
N THR A 78 -3.38 0.33 -9.48
CA THR A 78 -4.08 1.02 -8.38
C THR A 78 -5.21 0.15 -7.88
N ASP A 79 -5.41 0.18 -6.56
CA ASP A 79 -6.49 -0.56 -5.92
C ASP A 79 -7.06 0.23 -4.74
N SER A 80 -8.34 -0.02 -4.44
CA SER A 80 -9.07 0.65 -3.36
C SER A 80 -9.55 -0.37 -2.35
N PHE A 81 -9.35 -0.07 -1.07
CA PHE A 81 -9.61 -0.98 0.03
C PHE A 81 -10.71 -0.44 0.91
N VAL A 82 -11.77 -1.23 1.00
CA VAL A 82 -12.94 -1.03 1.84
C VAL A 82 -13.22 -2.34 2.54
N VAL A 83 -12.96 -2.41 3.83
CA VAL A 83 -13.18 -3.63 4.61
C VAL A 83 -13.73 -3.29 6.00
N THR A 84 -14.76 -4.02 6.41
CA THR A 84 -15.35 -3.91 7.74
C THR A 84 -15.49 -5.32 8.33
N PRO A 85 -14.90 -5.58 9.53
CA PRO A 85 -14.12 -4.66 10.35
C PRO A 85 -12.73 -4.36 9.74
N GLN A 86 -12.15 -3.19 10.05
CA GLN A 86 -10.81 -2.79 9.56
C GLN A 86 -9.68 -3.60 10.18
N PHE A 87 -9.89 -4.18 11.35
CA PHE A 87 -8.98 -5.07 12.06
C PHE A 87 -9.59 -6.47 12.12
N PHE A 88 -8.85 -7.48 11.73
CA PHE A 88 -9.28 -8.87 11.69
C PHE A 88 -8.11 -9.81 12.02
N PRO A 89 -8.36 -11.08 12.35
CA PRO A 89 -7.30 -12.03 12.62
C PRO A 89 -6.30 -12.14 11.46
N GLY A 90 -5.02 -11.96 11.76
CA GLY A 90 -3.93 -12.01 10.78
C GLY A 90 -3.64 -10.69 10.06
N GLY A 91 -4.41 -9.58 10.32
CA GLY A 91 -4.10 -8.32 9.67
C GLY A 91 -5.07 -7.18 9.92
N ASN A 92 -4.95 -6.16 9.11
CA ASN A 92 -5.86 -5.03 9.03
C ASN A 92 -5.90 -4.47 7.62
N ILE A 93 -6.75 -3.47 7.39
CA ILE A 93 -6.91 -2.79 6.08
C ILE A 93 -5.58 -2.24 5.55
N GLY A 94 -4.66 -1.79 6.41
CA GLY A 94 -3.35 -1.29 6.01
C GLY A 94 -2.45 -2.37 5.40
N ARG A 95 -2.46 -3.59 5.98
CA ARG A 95 -1.74 -4.73 5.40
C ARG A 95 -2.30 -5.11 4.03
N LEU A 96 -3.63 -5.17 3.93
CA LEU A 96 -4.31 -5.44 2.66
C LEU A 96 -3.93 -4.41 1.59
N ALA A 97 -3.94 -3.12 1.95
CA ALA A 97 -3.66 -2.03 1.01
C ALA A 97 -2.24 -2.11 0.43
N ILE A 98 -1.24 -2.45 1.22
CA ILE A 98 0.12 -2.62 0.73
C ILE A 98 0.25 -3.92 -0.08
N CYS A 99 -0.20 -5.07 0.47
CA CYS A 99 -0.06 -6.37 -0.19
C CYS A 99 -0.78 -6.40 -1.54
N GLY A 100 -2.03 -5.92 -1.63
CA GLY A 100 -2.82 -5.98 -2.85
C GLY A 100 -2.10 -5.28 -4.01
N THR A 101 -1.78 -4.01 -3.84
CA THR A 101 -1.13 -3.23 -4.91
C THR A 101 0.29 -3.72 -5.23
N VAL A 102 1.07 -4.12 -4.21
CA VAL A 102 2.41 -4.73 -4.44
C VAL A 102 2.29 -6.00 -5.26
N ASN A 103 1.33 -6.87 -4.93
CA ASN A 103 1.12 -8.14 -5.61
C ASN A 103 0.65 -7.93 -7.05
N ASP A 104 -0.25 -6.98 -7.29
CA ASP A 104 -0.71 -6.65 -8.64
C ASP A 104 0.44 -6.15 -9.53
N VAL A 105 1.27 -5.24 -9.01
CA VAL A 105 2.47 -4.80 -9.72
C VAL A 105 3.42 -5.97 -9.97
N ALA A 106 3.63 -6.85 -8.99
CA ALA A 106 4.54 -7.98 -9.13
C ALA A 106 4.06 -9.03 -10.13
N THR A 107 2.74 -9.28 -10.24
CA THR A 107 2.20 -10.27 -11.20
C THR A 107 2.38 -9.86 -12.66
N SER A 108 2.64 -8.58 -12.95
CA SER A 108 3.06 -8.14 -14.29
C SER A 108 4.52 -8.50 -14.64
N GLY A 109 5.24 -9.15 -13.73
CA GLY A 109 6.68 -9.43 -13.84
C GLY A 109 7.56 -8.27 -13.37
N ALA A 110 6.96 -7.23 -12.82
CA ALA A 110 7.69 -6.07 -12.32
C ALA A 110 8.27 -6.31 -10.91
N ARG A 111 9.34 -5.59 -10.62
CA ARG A 111 9.80 -5.33 -9.27
C ARG A 111 9.10 -4.07 -8.75
N PRO A 112 8.18 -4.18 -7.77
CA PRO A 112 7.54 -3.01 -7.16
C PRO A 112 8.59 -2.13 -6.47
N LEU A 113 8.41 -0.81 -6.54
CA LEU A 113 9.37 0.17 -6.01
C LEU A 113 8.71 1.19 -5.10
N TYR A 114 7.63 1.81 -5.59
CA TYR A 114 7.02 2.98 -4.98
C TYR A 114 5.51 2.84 -4.92
N LEU A 115 4.93 3.35 -3.84
CA LEU A 115 3.49 3.44 -3.66
C LEU A 115 3.09 4.89 -3.37
N SER A 116 1.92 5.27 -3.86
CA SER A 116 1.14 6.36 -3.28
C SER A 116 0.10 5.79 -2.31
N CYS A 117 -0.36 6.61 -1.36
CA CYS A 117 -1.45 6.25 -0.47
C CYS A 117 -2.41 7.41 -0.25
N GLY A 118 -3.65 7.24 -0.65
CA GLY A 118 -4.75 8.15 -0.36
C GLY A 118 -5.62 7.61 0.78
N PHE A 119 -5.93 8.46 1.75
CA PHE A 119 -6.88 8.17 2.83
C PHE A 119 -8.15 8.99 2.67
N ILE A 120 -9.31 8.35 2.81
CA ILE A 120 -10.58 9.02 3.10
C ILE A 120 -10.99 8.56 4.50
N LEU A 121 -10.99 9.49 5.44
CA LEU A 121 -11.27 9.26 6.85
C LEU A 121 -12.64 9.81 7.20
N GLU A 122 -13.37 9.11 8.05
CA GLU A 122 -14.61 9.63 8.60
C GLU A 122 -14.31 10.46 9.86
N GLU A 123 -14.98 11.59 10.01
CA GLU A 123 -14.90 12.40 11.22
C GLU A 123 -15.31 11.58 12.45
N GLY A 124 -14.49 11.61 13.48
CA GLY A 124 -14.67 10.83 14.71
C GLY A 124 -13.94 9.49 14.70
N TYR A 125 -13.25 9.13 13.61
CA TYR A 125 -12.41 7.92 13.56
C TYR A 125 -11.31 7.99 14.64
N PRO A 126 -11.06 6.91 15.41
CA PRO A 126 -10.04 6.94 16.46
C PRO A 126 -8.64 7.14 15.91
N MET A 127 -7.92 8.14 16.43
CA MET A 127 -6.56 8.43 15.98
C MET A 127 -5.59 7.28 16.30
N ALA A 128 -5.81 6.56 17.40
CA ALA A 128 -5.03 5.38 17.77
C ALA A 128 -5.15 4.26 16.72
N ASP A 129 -6.36 4.05 16.17
CA ASP A 129 -6.58 3.05 15.13
C ASP A 129 -5.92 3.46 13.81
N LEU A 130 -5.97 4.75 13.45
CA LEU A 130 -5.27 5.26 12.28
C LEU A 130 -3.74 5.06 12.42
N LYS A 131 -3.15 5.41 13.56
CA LYS A 131 -1.72 5.17 13.84
C LYS A 131 -1.37 3.69 13.72
N ARG A 132 -2.21 2.80 14.24
CA ARG A 132 -2.03 1.35 14.15
C ARG A 132 -2.07 0.85 12.71
N ILE A 133 -3.00 1.37 11.88
CA ILE A 133 -3.07 1.06 10.44
C ILE A 133 -1.77 1.53 9.74
N CYS A 134 -1.34 2.76 9.97
CA CYS A 134 -0.12 3.31 9.36
C CYS A 134 1.14 2.55 9.79
N SER A 135 1.26 2.12 11.05
CA SER A 135 2.36 1.27 11.50
C SER A 135 2.39 -0.06 10.75
N THR A 136 1.23 -0.72 10.59
CA THR A 136 1.13 -1.96 9.82
C THR A 136 1.48 -1.75 8.35
N MET A 137 1.07 -0.63 7.75
CA MET A 137 1.46 -0.27 6.38
C MET A 137 2.98 -0.11 6.25
N ALA A 138 3.60 0.58 7.19
CA ALA A 138 5.05 0.78 7.23
C ALA A 138 5.81 -0.56 7.34
N GLU A 139 5.37 -1.44 8.23
CA GLU A 139 5.95 -2.78 8.41
C GLU A 139 5.82 -3.61 7.12
N THR A 140 4.63 -3.63 6.53
CA THR A 140 4.35 -4.39 5.30
C THR A 140 5.10 -3.83 4.10
N ALA A 141 5.21 -2.49 3.98
CA ALA A 141 6.00 -1.86 2.92
C ALA A 141 7.49 -2.21 3.04
N ARG A 142 8.02 -2.24 4.28
CA ARG A 142 9.39 -2.67 4.55
C ARG A 142 9.59 -4.16 4.23
N GLU A 143 8.64 -5.03 4.60
CA GLU A 143 8.63 -6.45 4.23
C GLU A 143 8.66 -6.63 2.70
N ALA A 144 7.88 -5.84 1.98
CA ALA A 144 7.84 -5.87 0.51
C ALA A 144 9.05 -5.19 -0.17
N GLY A 145 9.82 -4.39 0.56
CA GLY A 145 10.93 -3.61 0.00
C GLY A 145 10.47 -2.43 -0.87
N VAL A 146 9.28 -1.87 -0.59
CA VAL A 146 8.71 -0.72 -1.29
C VAL A 146 8.65 0.51 -0.39
N ARG A 147 8.53 1.70 -0.98
CA ARG A 147 8.40 2.97 -0.24
C ARG A 147 7.09 3.68 -0.60
N LEU A 148 6.42 4.23 0.43
CA LEU A 148 5.31 5.17 0.22
C LEU A 148 5.92 6.56 0.02
N VAL A 149 5.77 7.13 -1.16
CA VAL A 149 6.51 8.33 -1.57
C VAL A 149 5.63 9.57 -1.77
N THR A 150 4.32 9.39 -1.80
CA THR A 150 3.34 10.47 -1.91
C THR A 150 1.97 9.99 -1.40
N GLY A 151 1.08 10.92 -1.09
CA GLY A 151 -0.27 10.59 -0.64
C GLY A 151 -1.17 11.80 -0.53
N ASP A 152 -2.43 11.54 -0.23
CA ASP A 152 -3.43 12.57 0.08
C ASP A 152 -4.32 12.10 1.23
N THR A 153 -4.96 13.04 1.92
CA THR A 153 -5.90 12.74 3.01
C THR A 153 -7.11 13.65 2.92
N LYS A 154 -8.28 13.05 2.92
CA LYS A 154 -9.55 13.75 3.02
C LYS A 154 -10.32 13.25 4.23
N VAL A 155 -11.09 14.15 4.84
CA VAL A 155 -12.02 13.79 5.92
C VAL A 155 -13.43 14.10 5.47
N VAL A 156 -14.31 13.09 5.57
CA VAL A 156 -15.74 13.22 5.31
C VAL A 156 -16.50 13.36 6.63
N ASN A 157 -17.68 13.96 6.58
CA ASN A 157 -18.53 14.11 7.75
C ASN A 157 -18.93 12.77 8.35
N ARG A 158 -19.17 12.75 9.64
CA ARG A 158 -19.67 11.56 10.35
C ARG A 158 -20.96 11.03 9.68
N GLY A 159 -21.04 9.70 9.50
CA GLY A 159 -22.14 9.02 8.84
C GLY A 159 -22.07 9.01 7.31
N HIS A 160 -20.97 9.51 6.71
CA HIS A 160 -20.75 9.51 5.26
C HIS A 160 -19.61 8.59 4.83
N GLY A 161 -19.13 7.72 5.71
CA GLY A 161 -18.10 6.73 5.43
C GLY A 161 -18.19 5.54 6.38
N ASP A 162 -17.35 4.53 6.15
CA ASP A 162 -17.22 3.35 7.02
C ASP A 162 -15.92 3.44 7.85
N GLY A 163 -15.61 4.61 8.38
CA GLY A 163 -14.42 4.88 9.19
C GLY A 163 -13.20 5.23 8.37
N VAL A 164 -12.64 4.30 7.59
CA VAL A 164 -11.47 4.54 6.74
C VAL A 164 -11.56 3.79 5.42
N PHE A 165 -11.27 4.51 4.34
CA PHE A 165 -11.01 3.96 3.02
C PHE A 165 -9.56 4.27 2.63
N ILE A 166 -8.91 3.31 2.00
CA ILE A 166 -7.52 3.46 1.55
C ILE A 166 -7.47 3.17 0.05
N ASN A 167 -6.84 4.07 -0.71
CA ASN A 167 -6.44 3.80 -2.09
C ASN A 167 -4.91 3.80 -2.16
N THR A 168 -4.35 2.80 -2.80
CA THR A 168 -2.92 2.77 -3.12
C THR A 168 -2.72 2.64 -4.61
N ALA A 169 -1.72 3.35 -5.14
CA ALA A 169 -1.23 3.12 -6.49
C ALA A 169 0.26 2.78 -6.44
N GLY A 170 0.66 1.79 -7.24
CA GLY A 170 2.00 1.24 -7.21
C GLY A 170 2.72 1.39 -8.54
N VAL A 171 4.00 1.73 -8.47
CA VAL A 171 4.91 1.77 -9.61
C VAL A 171 6.01 0.73 -9.42
N GLY A 172 6.26 -0.04 -10.47
CA GLY A 172 7.35 -1.00 -10.53
C GLY A 172 8.06 -0.98 -11.88
N VAL A 173 9.14 -1.73 -11.97
CA VAL A 173 9.95 -1.85 -13.17
C VAL A 173 9.96 -3.30 -13.63
N VAL A 174 9.54 -3.53 -14.87
CA VAL A 174 9.63 -4.81 -15.56
C VAL A 174 10.99 -4.90 -16.22
N PRO A 175 11.84 -5.88 -15.85
CA PRO A 175 13.15 -6.06 -16.47
C PRO A 175 13.05 -6.34 -17.97
N GLU A 176 14.11 -6.00 -18.70
CA GLU A 176 14.24 -6.35 -20.11
C GLU A 176 14.09 -7.87 -20.31
N GLY A 177 13.38 -8.27 -21.35
CA GLY A 177 13.15 -9.67 -21.68
C GLY A 177 12.02 -10.35 -20.89
N VAL A 178 11.49 -9.74 -19.82
CA VAL A 178 10.33 -10.27 -19.10
C VAL A 178 9.06 -9.84 -19.83
N SER A 179 8.25 -10.80 -20.24
CA SER A 179 6.92 -10.57 -20.85
C SER A 179 5.97 -11.63 -20.31
N LEU A 180 4.94 -11.19 -19.60
CA LEU A 180 3.89 -12.05 -19.03
C LEU A 180 2.53 -11.59 -19.54
N GLY A 181 1.69 -12.55 -19.89
CA GLY A 181 0.32 -12.26 -20.33
C GLY A 181 -0.47 -13.52 -20.57
N GLY A 182 -1.78 -13.47 -20.36
CA GLY A 182 -2.69 -14.61 -20.58
C GLY A 182 -2.66 -15.14 -22.02
N GLU A 183 -2.36 -14.27 -22.97
CA GLU A 183 -2.19 -14.62 -24.40
C GLU A 183 -0.99 -15.52 -24.68
N GLN A 184 -0.05 -15.63 -23.74
CA GLN A 184 1.11 -16.51 -23.87
C GLN A 184 0.86 -17.94 -23.39
N CYS A 185 -0.28 -18.18 -22.71
CA CYS A 185 -0.65 -19.49 -22.20
C CYS A 185 -0.92 -20.48 -23.35
N LYS A 186 -0.51 -21.73 -23.17
CA LYS A 186 -0.64 -22.79 -24.16
C LYS A 186 -1.28 -24.03 -23.57
N PRO A 187 -1.98 -24.84 -24.36
CA PRO A 187 -2.44 -26.14 -23.92
C PRO A 187 -1.28 -27.00 -23.39
N GLY A 188 -1.45 -27.57 -22.21
CA GLY A 188 -0.41 -28.37 -21.51
C GLY A 188 0.42 -27.59 -20.51
N ASP A 189 0.26 -26.27 -20.41
CA ASP A 189 0.88 -25.48 -19.33
C ASP A 189 0.38 -25.96 -17.95
N LYS A 190 1.26 -25.90 -16.96
CA LYS A 190 0.91 -26.23 -15.57
C LYS A 190 0.45 -24.98 -14.84
N VAL A 191 -0.60 -25.11 -14.05
CA VAL A 191 -1.17 -24.01 -13.24
C VAL A 191 -0.88 -24.29 -11.76
N PRO A 192 0.26 -23.84 -11.22
CA PRO A 192 0.53 -23.95 -9.80
C PRO A 192 -0.25 -22.89 -9.02
N VAL A 193 -0.80 -23.28 -7.88
CA VAL A 193 -1.43 -22.38 -6.91
C VAL A 193 -0.58 -22.35 -5.65
N ARG A 194 -0.30 -21.16 -5.14
CA ARG A 194 0.42 -21.00 -3.88
C ARG A 194 -0.56 -20.64 -2.77
N GLY A 195 -0.58 -21.48 -1.73
CA GLY A 195 -1.40 -21.27 -0.54
C GLY A 195 -2.86 -21.63 -0.74
N THR A 196 -3.65 -21.20 0.20
CA THR A 196 -5.11 -21.36 0.21
C THR A 196 -5.79 -20.27 -0.62
N LEU A 197 -7.04 -20.50 -0.99
CA LEU A 197 -7.83 -19.54 -1.77
C LEU A 197 -8.98 -19.02 -0.92
N GLY A 198 -9.04 -17.69 -0.74
CA GLY A 198 -10.19 -17.02 -0.13
C GLY A 198 -10.11 -16.80 1.37
N ASP A 199 -9.01 -17.13 2.03
CA ASP A 199 -8.85 -16.97 3.49
C ASP A 199 -9.11 -15.53 3.98
N PRO A 200 -8.63 -14.45 3.32
CA PRO A 200 -8.93 -13.09 3.76
C PRO A 200 -10.43 -12.81 3.73
N GLY A 201 -11.12 -13.25 2.69
CA GLY A 201 -12.56 -13.08 2.56
C GLY A 201 -13.33 -13.81 3.64
N ILE A 202 -12.99 -15.07 3.91
CA ILE A 202 -13.64 -15.88 4.95
C ILE A 202 -13.34 -15.31 6.34
N THR A 203 -12.10 -14.90 6.60
CA THR A 203 -11.69 -14.31 7.88
C THR A 203 -12.47 -13.03 8.18
N VAL A 204 -12.60 -12.13 7.22
CA VAL A 204 -13.38 -10.90 7.36
C VAL A 204 -14.87 -11.20 7.54
N MET A 205 -15.42 -12.12 6.75
CA MET A 205 -16.83 -12.53 6.87
C MET A 205 -17.14 -13.16 8.24
N SER A 206 -16.24 -14.01 8.75
CA SER A 206 -16.44 -14.63 10.07
C SER A 206 -16.50 -13.60 11.18
N CYS A 207 -15.62 -12.59 11.13
CA CYS A 207 -15.66 -11.48 12.09
C CYS A 207 -16.95 -10.67 11.97
N ARG A 208 -17.43 -10.45 10.74
CA ARG A 208 -18.64 -9.65 10.46
C ARG A 208 -19.92 -10.34 10.93
N GLU A 209 -20.02 -11.64 10.68
CA GLU A 209 -21.22 -12.44 11.00
C GLU A 209 -21.16 -13.10 12.38
N GLY A 210 -20.06 -12.89 13.14
CA GLY A 210 -19.88 -13.53 14.45
C GLY A 210 -19.75 -15.06 14.37
N LEU A 211 -19.35 -15.58 13.21
CA LEU A 211 -19.19 -17.02 13.00
C LEU A 211 -17.90 -17.50 13.66
N SER A 212 -18.00 -18.50 14.51
CA SER A 212 -16.85 -19.22 15.06
C SER A 212 -16.57 -20.46 14.24
N PHE A 213 -15.37 -20.58 13.70
CA PHE A 213 -14.90 -21.80 13.07
C PHE A 213 -14.08 -22.62 14.06
N SER A 214 -14.04 -23.93 13.85
CA SER A 214 -13.24 -24.84 14.67
C SER A 214 -11.72 -24.73 14.44
N ALA A 215 -11.30 -23.87 13.53
CA ALA A 215 -9.91 -23.55 13.23
C ALA A 215 -9.67 -22.04 13.34
N ASP A 216 -8.46 -21.66 13.77
CA ASP A 216 -8.01 -20.25 13.77
C ASP A 216 -7.78 -19.80 12.33
N LEU A 217 -8.82 -19.21 11.72
CA LEU A 217 -8.71 -18.63 10.39
C LEU A 217 -7.99 -17.28 10.50
N LEU A 218 -6.79 -17.22 9.94
CA LEU A 218 -6.00 -16.00 9.83
C LEU A 218 -5.97 -15.54 8.38
N SER A 219 -5.96 -14.23 8.16
CA SER A 219 -5.71 -13.67 6.84
C SER A 219 -4.32 -14.08 6.36
N ASP A 220 -4.24 -14.60 5.13
CA ASP A 220 -3.00 -14.96 4.45
C ASP A 220 -2.38 -13.79 3.67
N ALA A 221 -2.88 -12.56 3.86
CA ALA A 221 -2.38 -11.37 3.19
C ALA A 221 -0.87 -11.18 3.42
N ALA A 222 -0.09 -11.36 2.36
CA ALA A 222 1.36 -11.24 2.37
C ALA A 222 1.90 -10.65 1.06
N PRO A 223 3.03 -9.93 1.09
CA PRO A 223 3.70 -9.49 -0.13
C PRO A 223 4.29 -10.71 -0.86
N LEU A 224 3.92 -10.91 -2.10
CA LEU A 224 4.36 -12.04 -2.94
C LEU A 224 5.51 -11.69 -3.88
N ASN A 225 5.90 -10.42 -3.96
CA ASN A 225 6.90 -9.94 -4.91
C ASN A 225 8.24 -10.66 -4.81
N HIS A 226 8.70 -11.02 -3.60
CA HIS A 226 9.94 -11.78 -3.43
C HIS A 226 9.83 -13.22 -3.93
N LEU A 227 8.69 -13.86 -3.76
CA LEU A 227 8.44 -15.20 -4.30
C LEU A 227 8.36 -15.14 -5.83
N ILE A 228 7.60 -14.18 -6.37
CA ILE A 228 7.46 -13.96 -7.82
C ILE A 228 8.84 -13.72 -8.46
N ALA A 229 9.67 -12.88 -7.85
CA ALA A 229 11.04 -12.66 -8.34
C ALA A 229 11.86 -13.95 -8.41
N LYS A 230 11.73 -14.86 -7.42
CA LYS A 230 12.39 -16.17 -7.45
C LYS A 230 11.84 -17.06 -8.56
N VAL A 231 10.53 -17.06 -8.79
CA VAL A 231 9.90 -17.82 -9.89
C VAL A 231 10.39 -17.33 -11.24
N LEU A 232 10.44 -16.02 -11.45
CA LEU A 232 10.94 -15.42 -12.70
C LEU A 232 12.43 -15.72 -12.94
N ALA A 233 13.23 -15.81 -11.88
CA ALA A 233 14.65 -16.16 -11.98
C ALA A 233 14.90 -17.62 -12.43
N LEU A 234 13.88 -18.50 -12.39
CA LEU A 234 13.99 -19.86 -12.91
C LEU A 234 14.01 -19.92 -14.45
N GLY A 235 13.79 -18.80 -15.13
CA GLY A 235 13.88 -18.70 -16.58
C GLY A 235 12.55 -18.37 -17.27
N PRO A 236 12.53 -18.40 -18.61
CA PRO A 236 11.44 -17.86 -19.44
C PRO A 236 10.18 -18.74 -19.50
N ASN A 237 10.07 -19.76 -18.65
CA ASN A 237 8.94 -20.70 -18.69
C ASN A 237 7.70 -20.18 -17.98
N THR A 238 7.79 -19.10 -17.20
CA THR A 238 6.63 -18.44 -16.60
C THR A 238 5.96 -17.59 -17.67
N ARG A 239 4.70 -17.91 -18.01
CA ARG A 239 3.95 -17.24 -19.07
C ARG A 239 2.96 -16.21 -18.54
N PHE A 240 2.36 -16.50 -17.39
CA PHE A 240 1.31 -15.69 -16.80
C PHE A 240 1.32 -15.84 -15.28
N LEU A 241 1.11 -14.74 -14.59
CA LEU A 241 0.90 -14.69 -13.15
C LEU A 241 -0.37 -13.90 -12.86
N ARG A 242 -1.12 -14.34 -11.87
CA ARG A 242 -2.32 -13.65 -11.43
C ARG A 242 -2.49 -13.73 -9.93
N HIS A 243 -2.93 -12.63 -9.34
CA HIS A 243 -3.42 -12.59 -7.97
C HIS A 243 -4.93 -12.89 -8.02
N PRO A 244 -5.38 -14.12 -7.70
CA PRO A 244 -6.78 -14.47 -7.82
C PRO A 244 -7.58 -13.88 -6.68
N GLU A 245 -8.57 -13.08 -7.00
CA GLU A 245 -9.65 -12.77 -6.08
C GLU A 245 -10.67 -13.91 -6.07
N PRO A 246 -11.40 -14.17 -4.93
CA PRO A 246 -12.32 -15.30 -4.83
C PRO A 246 -13.37 -15.38 -5.94
N ARG A 247 -13.81 -14.24 -6.48
CA ARG A 247 -14.77 -14.17 -7.57
C ARG A 247 -14.16 -14.36 -8.96
N ARG A 248 -12.84 -14.29 -9.09
CA ARG A 248 -12.13 -14.35 -10.38
C ARG A 248 -11.51 -15.71 -10.69
N VAL A 249 -11.51 -16.64 -9.72
CA VAL A 249 -10.97 -18.01 -9.97
C VAL A 249 -11.74 -18.72 -11.08
N ALA A 250 -13.03 -18.46 -11.23
CA ALA A 250 -13.87 -19.06 -12.28
C ALA A 250 -13.77 -18.35 -13.64
N THR A 251 -13.10 -17.20 -13.72
CA THR A 251 -12.97 -16.38 -14.93
C THR A 251 -11.52 -16.17 -15.37
N THR A 252 -10.60 -16.87 -14.71
CA THR A 252 -9.19 -16.95 -15.08
C THR A 252 -8.95 -18.23 -15.84
#